data_9fab653135270e104c3c722076ad75a0
#
_entry.id   9fab653135270e104c3c722076ad75a0
#
_cell.length_a   1.000
_cell.length_b   1.000
_cell.length_c   1.000
_cell.angle_alpha   90.00
_cell.angle_beta   90.00
_cell.angle_gamma   90.00
#
_symmetry.space_group_name_H-M   'P 1'
#
loop_
_entity.id
_entity.type
_entity.pdbx_description
1 polymer ?
#
loop_
_entity_poly.entity_id
_entity_poly.type
_entity_poly.pdbx_seq_one_letter_code
_entity_poly.pdbx_strand_id
1 'polypeptide(L)'
;MVVTVNNIAYDLKHGLKTDIYYPNDTDSQTKILIFWHGGGWFRGSKESIRDVAIDLANAGFMTFVPDYRMAPADHFPAAHEDALNFAAWLLASNYTDEGDENNIVQIGASSGGTLALKVAGMYGFPTVTWSAPVDFSSWLADHQEVKPSVNAKEELGLTKQQAINEAFYKYFVLTYAGSEDYDLLADLDAQSYDYSKLGRLLMLNSAAELIDLAGVTDFASRLADRGHQVDLEIIPGHGHAMDYGREYLRESMTYLNYALSLKTGSE
;
A
#
# COMPACT_ATOMS: atom_id res chain seq x y z
N MET A 1 17.67 15.91 -14.30
CA MET A 1 16.25 16.28 -14.00
C MET A 1 15.41 15.06 -14.32
N VAL A 2 14.61 14.58 -13.37
CA VAL A 2 13.76 13.40 -13.56
C VAL A 2 12.81 13.62 -14.74
N VAL A 3 12.78 12.68 -15.68
CA VAL A 3 11.82 12.66 -16.78
C VAL A 3 10.54 12.01 -16.30
N THR A 4 9.41 12.65 -16.54
CA THR A 4 8.10 12.13 -16.17
C THR A 4 7.24 11.90 -17.40
N VAL A 5 6.64 10.74 -17.51
CA VAL A 5 5.62 10.42 -18.52
C VAL A 5 4.31 10.18 -17.78
N ASN A 6 3.33 11.04 -18.06
CA ASN A 6 2.07 11.03 -17.34
C ASN A 6 0.96 10.30 -18.11
N ASN A 7 0.02 9.73 -17.36
CA ASN A 7 -1.23 9.21 -17.90
C ASN A 7 -1.08 8.07 -18.91
N ILE A 8 -0.13 7.16 -18.68
CA ILE A 8 -0.02 5.93 -19.45
C ILE A 8 -1.19 5.01 -19.06
N ALA A 9 -2.01 4.66 -20.03
CA ALA A 9 -3.14 3.76 -19.80
C ALA A 9 -2.66 2.32 -19.57
N TYR A 10 -3.07 1.74 -18.45
CA TYR A 10 -2.80 0.34 -18.14
C TYR A 10 -4.10 -0.51 -18.14
N ASP A 11 -5.25 0.12 -17.95
CA ASP A 11 -6.56 -0.50 -18.09
C ASP A 11 -7.49 0.41 -18.90
N LEU A 12 -7.69 0.06 -20.17
CA LEU A 12 -8.57 0.81 -21.08
C LEU A 12 -10.04 0.65 -20.73
N LYS A 13 -10.43 -0.49 -20.15
CA LYS A 13 -11.82 -0.79 -19.80
C LYS A 13 -12.33 0.15 -18.71
N HIS A 14 -11.52 0.40 -17.70
CA HIS A 14 -11.86 1.27 -16.57
C HIS A 14 -11.24 2.67 -16.65
N GLY A 15 -10.47 2.95 -17.72
CA GLY A 15 -9.83 4.24 -17.94
C GLY A 15 -8.69 4.54 -16.98
N LEU A 16 -8.09 3.51 -16.38
CA LEU A 16 -7.06 3.65 -15.37
C LEU A 16 -5.70 3.92 -15.99
N LYS A 17 -4.92 4.77 -15.33
CA LYS A 17 -3.65 5.28 -15.82
C LYS A 17 -2.58 5.23 -14.73
N THR A 18 -1.33 5.24 -15.16
CA THR A 18 -0.17 5.41 -14.29
C THR A 18 0.69 6.57 -14.74
N ASP A 19 1.37 7.21 -13.81
CA ASP A 19 2.48 8.10 -14.10
C ASP A 19 3.80 7.37 -13.89
N ILE A 20 4.79 7.67 -14.72
CA ILE A 20 6.12 7.03 -14.69
C ILE A 20 7.17 8.11 -14.49
N TYR A 21 8.02 7.92 -13.49
CA TYR A 21 9.15 8.79 -13.16
C TYR A 21 10.45 8.02 -13.42
N TYR A 22 11.21 8.48 -14.40
CA TYR A 22 12.45 7.82 -14.82
C TYR A 22 13.63 8.32 -14.02
N PRO A 23 14.53 7.44 -13.55
CA PRO A 23 15.82 7.85 -13.03
C PRO A 23 16.67 8.53 -14.12
N ASN A 24 17.73 9.25 -13.73
CA ASN A 24 18.57 9.95 -14.69
C ASN A 24 19.31 9.00 -15.66
N ASP A 25 19.67 7.82 -15.16
CA ASP A 25 20.32 6.76 -15.93
C ASP A 25 19.42 5.52 -15.89
N THR A 26 19.12 4.97 -17.06
CA THR A 26 18.34 3.73 -17.22
C THR A 26 19.13 2.71 -18.01
N ASP A 27 19.19 1.50 -17.53
CA ASP A 27 19.77 0.34 -18.21
C ASP A 27 18.91 -0.92 -17.94
N SER A 28 19.36 -2.06 -18.41
CA SER A 28 18.68 -3.34 -18.20
C SER A 28 18.64 -3.81 -16.73
N GLN A 29 19.34 -3.13 -15.82
CA GLN A 29 19.35 -3.41 -14.38
C GLN A 29 18.57 -2.35 -13.59
N THR A 30 17.87 -1.46 -14.28
CA THR A 30 17.10 -0.40 -13.62
C THR A 30 16.00 -1.02 -12.75
N LYS A 31 16.05 -0.70 -11.46
CA LYS A 31 15.07 -1.18 -10.50
C LYS A 31 13.72 -0.51 -10.72
N ILE A 32 12.66 -1.27 -10.67
CA ILE A 32 11.28 -0.79 -10.83
C ILE A 32 10.63 -0.70 -9.45
N LEU A 33 10.00 0.43 -9.16
CA LEU A 33 9.25 0.64 -7.94
C LEU A 33 7.80 1.01 -8.26
N ILE A 34 6.85 0.30 -7.66
CA ILE A 34 5.44 0.65 -7.70
C ILE A 34 5.10 1.36 -6.39
N PHE A 35 4.56 2.58 -6.49
CA PHE A 35 4.06 3.30 -5.32
C PHE A 35 2.53 3.34 -5.31
N TRP A 36 1.93 2.71 -4.30
CA TRP A 36 0.49 2.70 -4.09
C TRP A 36 0.09 3.84 -3.15
N HIS A 37 -0.65 4.82 -3.68
CA HIS A 37 -1.10 5.96 -2.87
C HIS A 37 -2.17 5.56 -1.85
N GLY A 38 -2.25 6.32 -0.76
CA GLY A 38 -3.28 6.18 0.26
C GLY A 38 -4.55 6.95 -0.07
N GLY A 39 -5.45 7.00 0.91
CA GLY A 39 -6.71 7.76 0.84
C GLY A 39 -7.95 6.95 1.17
N GLY A 40 -7.81 5.80 1.88
CA GLY A 40 -8.93 4.98 2.33
C GLY A 40 -9.77 4.41 1.19
N TRP A 41 -9.19 4.25 0.01
CA TRP A 41 -9.84 3.80 -1.25
C TRP A 41 -11.02 4.66 -1.71
N PHE A 42 -11.24 5.87 -1.14
CA PHE A 42 -12.30 6.77 -1.56
C PHE A 42 -11.81 8.17 -1.94
N ARG A 43 -10.53 8.44 -1.75
CA ARG A 43 -9.85 9.69 -2.12
C ARG A 43 -8.36 9.44 -2.38
N GLY A 44 -7.66 10.49 -2.83
CA GLY A 44 -6.27 10.42 -3.22
C GLY A 44 -6.11 10.30 -4.73
N SER A 45 -4.89 10.37 -5.20
CA SER A 45 -4.55 10.21 -6.61
C SER A 45 -3.05 10.06 -6.79
N LYS A 46 -2.61 9.59 -7.96
CA LYS A 46 -1.19 9.50 -8.32
C LYS A 46 -0.46 10.85 -8.27
N GLU A 47 -1.16 11.96 -8.53
CA GLU A 47 -0.57 13.30 -8.48
C GLU A 47 -0.14 13.70 -7.07
N SER A 48 -0.80 13.19 -6.03
CA SER A 48 -0.48 13.47 -4.62
C SER A 48 0.87 12.89 -4.18
N ILE A 49 1.41 11.93 -4.95
CA ILE A 49 2.67 11.24 -4.67
C ILE A 49 3.84 11.78 -5.50
N ARG A 50 3.58 12.76 -6.37
CA ARG A 50 4.58 13.27 -7.34
C ARG A 50 5.95 13.57 -6.72
N ASP A 51 5.99 14.26 -5.59
CA ASP A 51 7.27 14.66 -4.98
C ASP A 51 8.06 13.45 -4.47
N VAL A 52 7.37 12.50 -3.84
CA VAL A 52 7.99 11.24 -3.39
C VAL A 52 8.46 10.39 -4.57
N ALA A 53 7.67 10.33 -5.63
CA ALA A 53 8.06 9.60 -6.85
C ALA A 53 9.30 10.21 -7.52
N ILE A 54 9.44 11.54 -7.50
CA ILE A 54 10.66 12.23 -7.96
C ILE A 54 11.85 11.87 -7.08
N ASP A 55 11.69 11.83 -5.76
CA ASP A 55 12.75 11.45 -4.82
C ASP A 55 13.20 10.00 -5.05
N LEU A 56 12.25 9.09 -5.29
CA LEU A 56 12.52 7.68 -5.64
C LEU A 56 13.24 7.55 -6.98
N ALA A 57 12.83 8.31 -7.99
CA ALA A 57 13.50 8.32 -9.29
C ALA A 57 14.92 8.88 -9.19
N ASN A 58 15.17 9.93 -8.40
CA ASN A 58 16.51 10.43 -8.12
C ASN A 58 17.37 9.40 -7.38
N ALA A 59 16.78 8.48 -6.65
CA ALA A 59 17.46 7.37 -5.98
C ALA A 59 17.71 6.15 -6.88
N GLY A 60 17.34 6.22 -8.17
CA GLY A 60 17.64 5.20 -9.17
C GLY A 60 16.51 4.21 -9.43
N PHE A 61 15.27 4.47 -8.95
CA PHE A 61 14.12 3.62 -9.25
C PHE A 61 13.28 4.19 -10.41
N MET A 62 13.00 3.40 -11.42
CA MET A 62 11.92 3.72 -12.35
C MET A 62 10.60 3.55 -11.60
N THR A 63 9.97 4.66 -11.23
CA THR A 63 8.85 4.67 -10.29
C THR A 63 7.52 4.79 -11.03
N PHE A 64 6.63 3.86 -10.80
CA PHE A 64 5.25 3.85 -11.29
C PHE A 64 4.30 4.23 -10.16
N VAL A 65 3.36 5.13 -10.46
CA VAL A 65 2.29 5.52 -9.53
C VAL A 65 0.96 5.32 -10.23
N PRO A 66 0.31 4.14 -10.06
CA PRO A 66 -0.98 3.86 -10.70
C PRO A 66 -2.14 4.49 -9.95
N ASP A 67 -3.15 4.92 -10.71
CA ASP A 67 -4.51 5.12 -10.21
C ASP A 67 -5.20 3.76 -10.01
N TYR A 68 -6.25 3.73 -9.23
CA TYR A 68 -7.14 2.59 -9.05
C TYR A 68 -8.58 3.07 -8.82
N ARG A 69 -9.57 2.20 -9.06
CA ARG A 69 -10.99 2.52 -8.83
C ARG A 69 -11.25 2.79 -7.36
N MET A 70 -12.13 3.75 -7.08
CA MET A 70 -12.40 4.23 -5.73
C MET A 70 -13.89 4.26 -5.40
N ALA A 71 -14.20 4.01 -4.13
CA ALA A 71 -15.52 4.18 -3.57
C ALA A 71 -15.93 5.67 -3.56
N PRO A 72 -17.24 5.98 -3.57
CA PRO A 72 -18.36 5.03 -3.57
C PRO A 72 -18.78 4.53 -4.97
N ALA A 73 -18.07 4.95 -6.04
CA ALA A 73 -18.40 4.50 -7.39
C ALA A 73 -18.09 3.01 -7.59
N ASP A 74 -16.97 2.56 -7.01
CA ASP A 74 -16.50 1.19 -7.09
C ASP A 74 -16.08 0.70 -5.70
N HIS A 75 -16.85 -0.25 -5.16
CA HIS A 75 -16.58 -0.86 -3.86
C HIS A 75 -15.57 -2.01 -3.96
N PHE A 76 -15.18 -2.57 -2.82
CA PHE A 76 -14.39 -3.79 -2.75
C PHE A 76 -15.05 -4.91 -3.60
N PRO A 77 -14.26 -5.65 -4.42
CA PRO A 77 -12.79 -5.72 -4.45
C PRO A 77 -12.10 -4.82 -5.52
N ALA A 78 -12.80 -3.82 -6.08
CA ALA A 78 -12.36 -3.09 -7.28
C ALA A 78 -10.90 -2.60 -7.24
N ALA A 79 -10.48 -1.85 -6.20
CA ALA A 79 -9.10 -1.36 -6.09
C ALA A 79 -8.07 -2.50 -5.97
N HIS A 80 -8.44 -3.60 -5.31
CA HIS A 80 -7.58 -4.78 -5.17
C HIS A 80 -7.39 -5.51 -6.50
N GLU A 81 -8.46 -5.63 -7.29
CA GLU A 81 -8.38 -6.16 -8.66
C GLU A 81 -7.51 -5.28 -9.55
N ASP A 82 -7.68 -3.96 -9.45
CA ASP A 82 -6.89 -2.99 -10.23
C ASP A 82 -5.41 -3.07 -9.89
N ALA A 83 -5.07 -3.27 -8.61
CA ALA A 83 -3.69 -3.44 -8.18
C ALA A 83 -3.06 -4.70 -8.77
N LEU A 84 -3.77 -5.82 -8.77
CA LEU A 84 -3.32 -7.06 -9.41
C LEU A 84 -3.22 -6.92 -10.94
N ASN A 85 -4.20 -6.26 -11.56
CA ASN A 85 -4.21 -5.99 -13.00
C ASN A 85 -3.05 -5.07 -13.41
N PHE A 86 -2.72 -4.07 -12.59
CA PHE A 86 -1.56 -3.21 -12.83
C PHE A 86 -0.25 -4.02 -12.79
N ALA A 87 -0.07 -4.87 -11.79
CA ALA A 87 1.13 -5.71 -11.69
C ALA A 87 1.24 -6.67 -12.89
N ALA A 88 0.13 -7.28 -13.30
CA ALA A 88 0.09 -8.12 -14.50
C ALA A 88 0.40 -7.33 -15.79
N TRP A 89 -0.16 -6.12 -15.93
CA TRP A 89 0.13 -5.24 -17.05
C TRP A 89 1.59 -4.83 -17.09
N LEU A 90 2.19 -4.48 -15.96
CA LEU A 90 3.58 -4.08 -15.86
C LEU A 90 4.50 -5.21 -16.33
N LEU A 91 4.28 -6.43 -15.86
CA LEU A 91 5.04 -7.62 -16.25
C LEU A 91 4.87 -8.01 -17.71
N ALA A 92 3.77 -7.64 -18.35
CA ALA A 92 3.51 -7.89 -19.77
C ALA A 92 3.89 -6.70 -20.67
N SER A 93 4.34 -5.59 -20.10
CA SER A 93 4.64 -4.36 -20.82
C SER A 93 6.08 -4.32 -21.32
N ASN A 94 6.38 -3.36 -22.21
CA ASN A 94 7.74 -3.09 -22.68
C ASN A 94 8.61 -2.35 -21.64
N TYR A 95 8.12 -2.18 -20.41
CA TYR A 95 8.88 -1.60 -19.29
C TYR A 95 9.66 -2.67 -18.51
N THR A 96 9.38 -3.95 -18.78
CA THR A 96 10.04 -5.10 -18.17
C THR A 96 10.47 -6.08 -19.26
N ASP A 97 11.63 -6.70 -19.04
CA ASP A 97 12.12 -7.84 -19.82
C ASP A 97 11.93 -9.15 -19.02
N GLU A 98 12.16 -10.30 -19.66
CA GLU A 98 12.13 -11.60 -18.99
C GLU A 98 13.17 -11.65 -17.85
N GLY A 99 12.73 -11.92 -16.63
CA GLY A 99 13.55 -11.91 -15.42
C GLY A 99 13.45 -10.63 -14.59
N ASP A 100 12.88 -9.55 -15.13
CA ASP A 100 12.75 -8.26 -14.42
C ASP A 100 11.78 -8.32 -13.23
N GLU A 101 10.93 -9.35 -13.13
CA GLU A 101 10.12 -9.60 -11.94
C GLU A 101 10.98 -9.65 -10.65
N ASN A 102 12.27 -9.98 -10.79
CA ASN A 102 13.22 -9.96 -9.70
C ASN A 102 13.71 -8.54 -9.32
N ASN A 103 13.53 -7.56 -10.21
CA ASN A 103 13.93 -6.17 -10.01
C ASN A 103 12.76 -5.25 -9.59
N ILE A 104 11.56 -5.80 -9.42
CA ILE A 104 10.37 -5.04 -9.01
C ILE A 104 10.24 -5.05 -7.50
N VAL A 105 10.02 -3.87 -6.94
CA VAL A 105 9.71 -3.63 -5.52
C VAL A 105 8.50 -2.71 -5.39
N GLN A 106 7.96 -2.59 -4.19
CA GLN A 106 6.82 -1.69 -3.99
C GLN A 106 6.80 -1.02 -2.62
N ILE A 107 6.20 0.16 -2.60
CA ILE A 107 5.85 0.89 -1.37
C ILE A 107 4.35 1.16 -1.41
N GLY A 108 3.66 0.96 -0.29
CA GLY A 108 2.25 1.29 -0.15
C GLY A 108 1.99 2.13 1.08
N ALA A 109 1.26 3.24 0.92
CA ALA A 109 0.91 4.16 2.00
C ALA A 109 -0.57 4.00 2.38
N SER A 110 -0.87 3.80 3.69
CA SER A 110 -2.25 3.65 4.18
C SER A 110 -3.02 2.57 3.40
N SER A 111 -4.19 2.88 2.85
CA SER A 111 -4.96 1.96 1.98
C SER A 111 -4.16 1.40 0.79
N GLY A 112 -3.18 2.16 0.27
CA GLY A 112 -2.23 1.66 -0.73
C GLY A 112 -1.30 0.57 -0.17
N GLY A 113 -1.05 0.57 1.14
CA GLY A 113 -0.29 -0.49 1.82
C GLY A 113 -1.03 -1.83 1.76
N THR A 114 -2.34 -1.84 1.94
CA THR A 114 -3.16 -3.05 1.80
C THR A 114 -3.15 -3.58 0.36
N LEU A 115 -3.18 -2.66 -0.65
CA LEU A 115 -3.03 -3.04 -2.06
C LEU A 115 -1.63 -3.65 -2.32
N ALA A 116 -0.57 -3.04 -1.76
CA ALA A 116 0.78 -3.57 -1.85
C ALA A 116 0.89 -4.98 -1.24
N LEU A 117 0.25 -5.23 -0.09
CA LEU A 117 0.20 -6.57 0.52
C LEU A 117 -0.49 -7.60 -0.38
N LYS A 118 -1.59 -7.23 -1.04
CA LYS A 118 -2.29 -8.11 -1.99
C LYS A 118 -1.39 -8.49 -3.17
N VAL A 119 -0.70 -7.51 -3.74
CA VAL A 119 0.24 -7.72 -4.85
C VAL A 119 1.46 -8.53 -4.39
N ALA A 120 2.00 -8.25 -3.19
CA ALA A 120 3.14 -8.98 -2.62
C ALA A 120 2.86 -10.49 -2.49
N GLY A 121 1.67 -10.84 -1.99
CA GLY A 121 1.26 -12.24 -1.86
C GLY A 121 1.21 -12.97 -3.19
N MET A 122 0.75 -12.32 -4.25
CA MET A 122 0.58 -12.91 -5.58
C MET A 122 1.89 -12.97 -6.40
N TYR A 123 2.73 -11.92 -6.31
CA TYR A 123 3.88 -11.74 -7.20
C TYR A 123 5.24 -11.86 -6.49
N GLY A 124 5.28 -11.83 -5.17
CA GLY A 124 6.54 -11.96 -4.41
C GLY A 124 7.43 -10.72 -4.44
N PHE A 125 6.89 -9.55 -4.81
CA PHE A 125 7.66 -8.31 -4.82
C PHE A 125 8.03 -7.90 -3.40
N PRO A 126 9.32 -7.61 -3.11
CA PRO A 126 9.70 -7.02 -1.83
C PRO A 126 8.91 -5.74 -1.58
N THR A 127 8.38 -5.61 -0.37
CA THR A 127 7.36 -4.62 -0.05
C THR A 127 7.70 -3.84 1.21
N VAL A 128 7.45 -2.54 1.15
CA VAL A 128 7.38 -1.67 2.34
C VAL A 128 5.96 -1.11 2.45
N THR A 129 5.40 -1.15 3.65
CA THR A 129 4.12 -0.50 3.92
C THR A 129 4.28 0.61 4.96
N TRP A 130 3.58 1.72 4.74
CA TRP A 130 3.49 2.84 5.69
C TRP A 130 2.06 2.91 6.21
N SER A 131 1.84 2.55 7.48
CA SER A 131 0.51 2.55 8.13
C SER A 131 -0.56 1.79 7.34
N ALA A 132 -0.26 0.58 6.89
CA ALA A 132 -1.23 -0.23 6.17
C ALA A 132 -2.34 -0.73 7.10
N PRO A 133 -3.63 -0.47 6.82
CA PRO A 133 -4.71 -1.14 7.52
C PRO A 133 -4.75 -2.62 7.10
N VAL A 134 -4.86 -3.52 8.09
CA VAL A 134 -4.73 -4.97 7.88
C VAL A 134 -5.84 -5.80 8.52
N ASP A 135 -6.55 -5.24 9.50
CA ASP A 135 -7.65 -5.89 10.23
C ASP A 135 -8.92 -5.04 10.13
N PHE A 136 -9.97 -5.60 9.57
CA PHE A 136 -11.24 -4.91 9.35
C PHE A 136 -12.40 -5.61 10.05
N SER A 137 -12.54 -6.91 9.86
CA SER A 137 -13.65 -7.69 10.40
C SER A 137 -13.62 -7.76 11.94
N SER A 138 -12.46 -8.11 12.53
CA SER A 138 -12.30 -8.16 13.98
C SER A 138 -12.41 -6.77 14.60
N TRP A 139 -11.75 -5.79 13.99
CA TRP A 139 -11.81 -4.41 14.48
C TRP A 139 -13.25 -3.88 14.50
N LEU A 140 -14.03 -4.09 13.42
CA LEU A 140 -15.43 -3.67 13.35
C LEU A 140 -16.31 -4.43 14.36
N ALA A 141 -16.05 -5.71 14.60
CA ALA A 141 -16.77 -6.50 15.60
C ALA A 141 -16.56 -5.95 17.03
N ASP A 142 -15.36 -5.48 17.34
CA ASP A 142 -15.00 -4.91 18.64
C ASP A 142 -15.42 -3.44 18.81
N HIS A 143 -15.80 -2.75 17.71
CA HIS A 143 -16.14 -1.32 17.70
C HIS A 143 -17.55 -1.05 17.13
N GLN A 144 -18.52 -1.89 17.49
CA GLN A 144 -19.88 -1.79 16.94
C GLN A 144 -20.55 -0.45 17.26
N GLU A 145 -20.33 0.10 18.46
CA GLU A 145 -20.92 1.37 18.95
C GLU A 145 -20.25 2.60 18.35
N VAL A 146 -19.10 2.49 17.72
CA VAL A 146 -18.43 3.60 17.05
C VAL A 146 -19.26 4.05 15.85
N LYS A 147 -19.62 5.31 15.80
CA LYS A 147 -20.33 5.91 14.65
C LYS A 147 -19.34 6.31 13.59
N PRO A 148 -19.48 5.81 12.34
CA PRO A 148 -18.60 6.19 11.25
C PRO A 148 -18.78 7.66 10.90
N SER A 149 -17.67 8.39 10.68
CA SER A 149 -17.71 9.79 10.28
C SER A 149 -16.41 10.20 9.59
N VAL A 150 -16.54 10.93 8.48
CA VAL A 150 -15.39 11.51 7.77
C VAL A 150 -14.83 12.74 8.51
N ASN A 151 -15.66 13.42 9.29
CA ASN A 151 -15.32 14.60 10.06
C ASN A 151 -15.92 14.53 11.46
N ALA A 152 -15.46 13.55 12.23
CA ALA A 152 -16.04 13.20 13.54
C ALA A 152 -16.00 14.34 14.58
N LYS A 153 -15.04 15.28 14.44
CA LYS A 153 -14.96 16.46 15.29
C LYS A 153 -16.16 17.37 15.10
N GLU A 154 -16.56 17.62 13.87
CA GLU A 154 -17.67 18.52 13.54
C GLU A 154 -19.02 17.81 13.58
N GLU A 155 -19.08 16.60 13.04
CA GLU A 155 -20.32 15.84 12.89
C GLU A 155 -20.81 15.18 14.20
N LEU A 156 -19.86 14.70 15.01
CA LEU A 156 -20.13 13.94 16.23
C LEU A 156 -19.72 14.68 17.52
N GLY A 157 -19.05 15.85 17.41
CA GLY A 157 -18.55 16.60 18.54
C GLY A 157 -17.41 15.91 19.32
N LEU A 158 -16.69 14.97 18.68
CA LEU A 158 -15.61 14.24 19.30
C LEU A 158 -14.37 15.14 19.47
N THR A 159 -13.72 15.03 20.62
CA THR A 159 -12.52 15.83 20.96
C THR A 159 -11.27 14.99 21.22
N LYS A 160 -11.45 13.71 21.57
CA LYS A 160 -10.33 12.78 21.80
C LYS A 160 -9.84 12.25 20.44
N GLN A 161 -8.56 12.36 20.18
CA GLN A 161 -7.96 11.95 18.92
C GLN A 161 -8.23 10.48 18.59
N GLN A 162 -8.14 9.59 19.57
CA GLN A 162 -8.44 8.17 19.40
C GLN A 162 -9.88 7.97 18.88
N ALA A 163 -10.88 8.58 19.51
CA ALA A 163 -12.29 8.44 19.09
C ALA A 163 -12.53 9.03 17.68
N ILE A 164 -11.82 10.11 17.33
CA ILE A 164 -11.84 10.68 15.97
C ILE A 164 -11.26 9.70 14.96
N ASN A 165 -10.13 9.08 15.29
CA ASN A 165 -9.48 8.07 14.45
C ASN A 165 -10.37 6.84 14.26
N GLU A 166 -10.97 6.31 15.32
CA GLU A 166 -11.90 5.17 15.28
C GLU A 166 -13.12 5.47 14.38
N ALA A 167 -13.72 6.65 14.53
CA ALA A 167 -14.85 7.06 13.69
C ALA A 167 -14.46 7.18 12.21
N PHE A 168 -13.29 7.70 11.93
CA PHE A 168 -12.78 7.82 10.56
C PHE A 168 -12.35 6.47 10.00
N TYR A 169 -11.73 5.59 10.81
CA TYR A 169 -11.39 4.23 10.41
C TYR A 169 -12.64 3.46 9.97
N LYS A 170 -13.68 3.45 10.80
CA LYS A 170 -14.96 2.82 10.48
C LYS A 170 -15.58 3.40 9.21
N TYR A 171 -15.50 4.72 9.03
CA TYR A 171 -16.04 5.40 7.87
C TYR A 171 -15.40 4.93 6.57
N PHE A 172 -14.07 4.94 6.47
CA PHE A 172 -13.44 4.60 5.19
C PHE A 172 -13.54 3.11 4.88
N VAL A 173 -13.47 2.24 5.89
CA VAL A 173 -13.65 0.79 5.69
C VAL A 173 -15.03 0.50 5.13
N LEU A 174 -16.10 0.99 5.79
CA LEU A 174 -17.47 0.78 5.33
C LEU A 174 -17.77 1.45 4.00
N THR A 175 -17.18 2.63 3.74
CA THR A 175 -17.31 3.31 2.45
C THR A 175 -16.72 2.47 1.33
N TYR A 176 -15.56 1.85 1.54
CA TYR A 176 -14.93 1.00 0.54
C TYR A 176 -15.59 -0.37 0.43
N ALA A 177 -15.92 -1.01 1.54
CA ALA A 177 -16.63 -2.30 1.54
C ALA A 177 -18.02 -2.18 0.87
N GLY A 178 -18.71 -1.05 1.07
CA GLY A 178 -20.08 -0.84 0.60
C GLY A 178 -21.11 -1.69 1.37
N SER A 179 -20.67 -2.38 2.43
CA SER A 179 -21.47 -3.32 3.23
C SER A 179 -20.86 -3.48 4.61
N GLU A 180 -21.70 -3.89 5.57
CA GLU A 180 -21.28 -4.34 6.90
C GLU A 180 -21.29 -5.89 7.01
N ASP A 181 -21.38 -6.58 5.87
CA ASP A 181 -21.37 -8.03 5.82
C ASP A 181 -20.02 -8.58 6.29
N TYR A 182 -20.07 -9.49 7.28
CA TYR A 182 -18.86 -10.02 7.92
C TYR A 182 -17.98 -10.80 6.95
N ASP A 183 -18.57 -11.61 6.07
CA ASP A 183 -17.80 -12.45 5.15
C ASP A 183 -17.07 -11.57 4.13
N LEU A 184 -17.73 -10.49 3.64
CA LEU A 184 -17.09 -9.51 2.76
C LEU A 184 -15.96 -8.76 3.46
N LEU A 185 -16.13 -8.38 4.72
CA LEU A 185 -15.09 -7.71 5.50
C LEU A 185 -13.93 -8.65 5.82
N ALA A 186 -14.19 -9.92 6.06
CA ALA A 186 -13.17 -10.94 6.22
C ALA A 186 -12.38 -11.20 4.92
N ASP A 187 -13.01 -11.09 3.76
CA ASP A 187 -12.33 -11.14 2.47
C ASP A 187 -11.45 -9.90 2.21
N LEU A 188 -11.83 -8.75 2.76
CA LEU A 188 -11.05 -7.51 2.72
C LEU A 188 -9.83 -7.58 3.65
N ASP A 189 -9.91 -8.32 4.78
CA ASP A 189 -8.82 -8.46 5.73
C ASP A 189 -7.52 -8.92 5.06
N ALA A 190 -6.43 -8.20 5.32
CA ALA A 190 -5.13 -8.56 4.73
C ALA A 190 -4.71 -10.00 5.09
N GLN A 191 -5.10 -10.50 6.27
CA GLN A 191 -4.79 -11.88 6.67
C GLN A 191 -5.48 -12.97 5.82
N SER A 192 -6.52 -12.62 5.04
CA SER A 192 -7.21 -13.52 4.12
C SER A 192 -6.48 -13.74 2.80
N TYR A 193 -5.48 -12.91 2.50
CA TYR A 193 -4.80 -12.98 1.21
C TYR A 193 -3.87 -14.20 1.12
N ASP A 194 -3.67 -14.69 -0.09
CA ASP A 194 -2.65 -15.70 -0.36
C ASP A 194 -1.25 -15.07 -0.29
N TYR A 195 -0.43 -15.54 0.62
CA TYR A 195 0.96 -15.10 0.82
C TYR A 195 1.98 -16.18 0.40
N SER A 196 1.57 -17.17 -0.37
CA SER A 196 2.45 -18.28 -0.79
C SER A 196 3.73 -17.82 -1.50
N LYS A 197 3.70 -16.65 -2.12
CA LYS A 197 4.84 -16.05 -2.81
C LYS A 197 5.43 -14.83 -2.08
N LEU A 198 4.94 -14.49 -0.88
CA LEU A 198 5.36 -13.27 -0.18
C LEU A 198 6.90 -13.19 -0.12
N GLY A 199 7.43 -12.11 -0.70
CA GLY A 199 8.82 -11.71 -0.56
C GLY A 199 9.08 -11.06 0.81
N ARG A 200 10.22 -10.37 0.93
CA ARG A 200 10.50 -9.63 2.17
C ARG A 200 9.51 -8.49 2.37
N LEU A 201 9.04 -8.34 3.59
CA LEU A 201 8.09 -7.30 3.99
C LEU A 201 8.65 -6.47 5.14
N LEU A 202 8.69 -5.14 4.96
CA LEU A 202 8.88 -4.18 6.06
C LEU A 202 7.58 -3.42 6.27
N MET A 203 7.10 -3.43 7.51
CA MET A 203 5.93 -2.66 7.92
C MET A 203 6.38 -1.53 8.84
N LEU A 204 6.03 -0.29 8.48
CA LEU A 204 6.24 0.90 9.32
C LEU A 204 4.87 1.36 9.82
N ASN A 205 4.73 1.53 11.13
CA ASN A 205 3.49 1.99 11.75
C ASN A 205 3.77 2.87 12.96
N SER A 206 3.07 3.99 13.12
CA SER A 206 3.23 4.82 14.31
C SER A 206 2.59 4.17 15.54
N ALA A 207 3.13 4.53 16.71
CA ALA A 207 2.70 3.93 17.97
C ALA A 207 1.25 4.26 18.36
N ALA A 208 0.72 5.43 17.92
CA ALA A 208 -0.62 5.90 18.33
C ALA A 208 -1.30 6.72 17.22
N GLU A 209 -1.57 6.07 16.10
CA GLU A 209 -2.13 6.67 14.90
C GLU A 209 -3.55 6.19 14.56
N LEU A 210 -3.96 6.41 13.30
CA LEU A 210 -5.23 5.97 12.74
C LEU A 210 -5.36 4.43 12.68
N ILE A 211 -4.26 3.74 12.33
CA ILE A 211 -4.25 2.28 12.22
C ILE A 211 -3.85 1.67 13.55
N ASP A 212 -4.69 0.80 14.07
CA ASP A 212 -4.46 0.16 15.36
C ASP A 212 -3.19 -0.72 15.32
N LEU A 213 -2.24 -0.39 16.21
CA LEU A 213 -0.97 -1.10 16.29
C LEU A 213 -1.14 -2.57 16.70
N ALA A 214 -2.17 -2.89 17.49
CA ALA A 214 -2.41 -4.28 17.91
C ALA A 214 -2.73 -5.18 16.72
N GLY A 215 -3.61 -4.72 15.80
CA GLY A 215 -3.92 -5.45 14.57
C GLY A 215 -2.71 -5.63 13.67
N VAL A 216 -1.87 -4.59 13.53
CA VAL A 216 -0.63 -4.65 12.73
C VAL A 216 0.37 -5.65 13.34
N THR A 217 0.53 -5.64 14.66
CA THR A 217 1.44 -6.55 15.37
C THR A 217 0.98 -8.00 15.27
N ASP A 218 -0.32 -8.26 15.44
CA ASP A 218 -0.90 -9.60 15.28
C ASP A 218 -0.70 -10.11 13.84
N PHE A 219 -0.96 -9.27 12.85
CA PHE A 219 -0.77 -9.61 11.44
C PHE A 219 0.69 -9.96 11.13
N ALA A 220 1.65 -9.13 11.57
CA ALA A 220 3.08 -9.40 11.39
C ALA A 220 3.50 -10.72 12.05
N SER A 221 3.02 -10.99 13.29
CA SER A 221 3.28 -12.23 14.00
C SER A 221 2.75 -13.45 13.25
N ARG A 222 1.51 -13.39 12.75
CA ARG A 222 0.91 -14.50 11.97
C ARG A 222 1.65 -14.80 10.68
N LEU A 223 2.19 -13.79 10.01
CA LEU A 223 3.05 -14.00 8.83
C LEU A 223 4.38 -14.64 9.22
N ALA A 224 5.01 -14.19 10.31
CA ALA A 224 6.24 -14.77 10.82
C ALA A 224 6.05 -16.23 11.25
N ASP A 225 4.95 -16.57 11.92
CA ASP A 225 4.60 -17.94 12.32
C ASP A 225 4.41 -18.89 11.13
N ARG A 226 4.04 -18.33 9.96
CA ARG A 226 3.95 -19.07 8.68
C ARG A 226 5.30 -19.16 7.95
N GLY A 227 6.38 -18.64 8.54
CA GLY A 227 7.74 -18.69 7.99
C GLY A 227 8.10 -17.57 7.04
N HIS A 228 7.27 -16.52 6.93
CA HIS A 228 7.58 -15.35 6.10
C HIS A 228 8.57 -14.42 6.81
N GLN A 229 9.38 -13.72 6.01
CA GLN A 229 10.33 -12.72 6.51
C GLN A 229 9.62 -11.36 6.59
N VAL A 230 9.24 -11.00 7.82
CA VAL A 230 8.54 -9.76 8.13
C VAL A 230 9.33 -8.97 9.17
N ASP A 231 9.61 -7.72 8.85
CA ASP A 231 10.18 -6.74 9.75
C ASP A 231 9.09 -5.73 10.10
N LEU A 232 8.89 -5.43 11.37
CA LEU A 232 7.95 -4.41 11.85
C LEU A 232 8.73 -3.37 12.64
N GLU A 233 8.63 -2.12 12.19
CA GLU A 233 9.17 -0.96 12.90
C GLU A 233 8.04 -0.08 13.44
N ILE A 234 8.09 0.19 14.73
CA ILE A 234 7.14 1.05 15.42
C ILE A 234 7.74 2.44 15.55
N ILE A 235 7.18 3.40 14.82
CA ILE A 235 7.61 4.79 14.79
C ILE A 235 7.00 5.54 15.98
N PRO A 236 7.79 6.27 16.77
CA PRO A 236 7.24 7.09 17.86
C PRO A 236 6.29 8.17 17.33
N GLY A 237 5.17 8.38 18.03
CA GLY A 237 4.25 9.50 17.73
C GLY A 237 2.92 9.06 17.15
N HIS A 238 2.32 9.98 16.39
CA HIS A 238 0.93 9.87 15.91
C HIS A 238 0.80 10.07 14.40
N GLY A 239 1.91 10.27 13.69
CA GLY A 239 1.93 10.49 12.25
C GLY A 239 1.34 9.30 11.50
N HIS A 240 0.58 9.53 10.43
CA HIS A 240 -0.03 8.49 9.61
C HIS A 240 0.58 8.48 8.22
N ALA A 241 1.16 7.36 7.84
CA ALA A 241 1.68 7.09 6.48
C ALA A 241 2.56 8.24 5.95
N MET A 242 2.02 9.15 5.14
CA MET A 242 2.77 10.23 4.50
C MET A 242 3.33 11.27 5.49
N ASP A 243 2.80 11.34 6.72
CA ASP A 243 3.30 12.28 7.74
C ASP A 243 4.74 11.96 8.15
N TYR A 244 5.11 10.67 8.14
CA TYR A 244 6.47 10.22 8.44
C TYR A 244 7.17 9.57 7.23
N GLY A 245 6.43 9.11 6.24
CA GLY A 245 6.97 8.31 5.13
C GLY A 245 8.12 8.97 4.39
N ARG A 246 8.12 10.31 4.27
CA ARG A 246 9.25 11.05 3.68
C ARG A 246 10.52 10.97 4.53
N GLU A 247 10.40 10.99 5.84
CA GLU A 247 11.53 10.86 6.77
C GLU A 247 12.14 9.44 6.65
N TYR A 248 11.27 8.43 6.55
CA TYR A 248 11.64 7.01 6.44
C TYR A 248 11.85 6.52 4.99
N LEU A 249 11.81 7.42 4.00
CA LEU A 249 11.96 7.05 2.59
C LEU A 249 13.32 6.41 2.31
N ARG A 250 14.40 6.96 2.87
CA ARG A 250 15.75 6.41 2.70
C ARG A 250 15.88 5.01 3.31
N GLU A 251 15.27 4.79 4.45
CA GLU A 251 15.25 3.49 5.10
C GLU A 251 14.46 2.47 4.28
N SER A 252 13.27 2.85 3.82
CA SER A 252 12.46 2.04 2.91
C SER A 252 13.24 1.63 1.66
N MET A 253 13.94 2.57 1.01
CA MET A 253 14.79 2.28 -0.16
C MET A 253 15.97 1.36 0.18
N THR A 254 16.60 1.55 1.34
CA THR A 254 17.71 0.71 1.80
C THR A 254 17.24 -0.72 1.99
N TYR A 255 16.08 -0.91 2.64
CA TYR A 255 15.46 -2.21 2.82
C TYR A 255 15.15 -2.90 1.49
N LEU A 256 14.51 -2.18 0.55
CA LEU A 256 14.16 -2.71 -0.76
C LEU A 256 15.40 -3.09 -1.59
N ASN A 257 16.45 -2.25 -1.56
CA ASN A 257 17.72 -2.57 -2.23
C ASN A 257 18.38 -3.82 -1.65
N TYR A 258 18.36 -3.96 -0.33
CA TYR A 258 18.86 -5.18 0.34
C TYR A 258 18.05 -6.41 -0.07
N ALA A 259 16.71 -6.30 -0.08
CA ALA A 259 15.84 -7.40 -0.48
C ALA A 259 16.10 -7.87 -1.94
N LEU A 260 16.35 -6.92 -2.86
CA LEU A 260 16.72 -7.25 -4.24
C LEU A 260 18.09 -7.95 -4.33
N SER A 261 19.09 -7.49 -3.54
CA SER A 261 20.43 -8.08 -3.57
C SER A 261 20.45 -9.56 -3.17
N LEU A 262 19.50 -10.01 -2.36
CA LEU A 262 19.36 -11.40 -1.95
C LEU A 262 18.75 -12.29 -3.04
N LYS A 263 17.94 -11.72 -3.94
CA LYS A 263 17.38 -12.46 -5.09
C LYS A 263 18.45 -12.75 -6.14
N THR A 264 19.36 -11.81 -6.37
CA THR A 264 20.44 -11.93 -7.37
C THR A 264 21.63 -12.77 -6.91
N GLY A 265 21.75 -13.07 -5.60
CA GLY A 265 22.86 -13.85 -5.02
C GLY A 265 22.56 -15.35 -4.81
N SER A 266 21.44 -15.85 -5.29
CA SER A 266 20.98 -17.25 -5.14
C SER A 266 21.17 -18.09 -6.42
N GLU A 267 22.04 -17.67 -7.36
CA GLU A 267 22.49 -18.46 -8.50
C GLU A 267 23.76 -19.26 -8.21
#